data_353c38111e0d16a58264fc647fea41a3
#
_entry.id   353c38111e0d16a58264fc647fea41a3
#
_cell.length_a   1.000
_cell.length_b   1.000
_cell.length_c   1.000
_cell.angle_alpha   90.00
_cell.angle_beta   90.00
_cell.angle_gamma   90.00
#
_symmetry.space_group_name_H-M   'P 1'
#
loop_
_entity.id
_entity.type
_entity.pdbx_description
1 polymer ?
#
loop_
_entity_poly.entity_id
_entity_poly.type
_entity_poly.pdbx_seq_one_letter_code
_entity_poly.pdbx_strand_id
1 'polypeptide(L)'
;IELPIPEGIIISTTACNEYFKNDKKLSPVLEEEILRNIRVLEYETGKKFQSPKPLLVSVRSGAPVSMPGMMDTILNLGFNDYVAEKMLEITKDEKFVYTSYLRFVQMFSEIAKGIDRRKFVHLKATDYKAQILESKKIYRDECGEIFPENYRDQILIAVKSIFDSWNNDRAILYRKLHNIDNNMGTAVVIQEMVFGNFNEKSGTGVLFTRNPSTGEDKIFGEVLLNAQGEDIVAG
;
A
#
# COMPACT_ATOMS: atom_id res chain seq x y z
N ILE A 1 -11.75 22.67 -11.38
CA ILE A 1 -11.23 22.67 -9.99
C ILE A 1 -10.00 21.77 -10.04
N GLU A 2 -8.83 22.37 -9.89
CA GLU A 2 -7.60 21.59 -9.70
C GLU A 2 -7.58 21.08 -8.26
N LEU A 3 -7.72 19.77 -8.10
CA LEU A 3 -7.54 19.12 -6.80
C LEU A 3 -6.04 18.79 -6.62
N PRO A 4 -5.47 19.00 -5.44
CA PRO A 4 -4.09 18.60 -5.15
C PRO A 4 -4.02 17.08 -5.06
N ILE A 5 -3.62 16.43 -6.16
CA ILE A 5 -3.44 14.97 -6.23
C ILE A 5 -1.97 14.66 -5.95
N PRO A 6 -1.63 13.78 -5.00
CA PRO A 6 -0.26 13.33 -4.78
C PRO A 6 0.32 12.68 -6.03
N GLU A 7 1.61 12.90 -6.29
CA GLU A 7 2.32 12.33 -7.42
C GLU A 7 2.36 10.79 -7.34
N GLY A 8 2.35 10.16 -8.51
CA GLY A 8 2.34 8.70 -8.58
C GLY A 8 2.67 8.17 -9.96
N ILE A 9 2.93 6.88 -10.02
CA ILE A 9 3.14 6.13 -11.27
C ILE A 9 2.16 4.97 -11.36
N ILE A 10 1.84 4.57 -12.58
CA ILE A 10 0.91 3.47 -12.84
C ILE A 10 1.62 2.42 -13.69
N ILE A 11 1.60 1.18 -13.23
CA ILE A 11 2.00 0.01 -13.98
C ILE A 11 0.73 -0.58 -14.60
N SER A 12 0.70 -0.75 -15.92
CA SER A 12 -0.52 -1.09 -16.65
C SER A 12 -1.02 -2.51 -16.41
N THR A 13 -2.28 -2.76 -16.75
CA THR A 13 -2.87 -4.10 -16.77
C THR A 13 -2.18 -5.04 -17.76
N THR A 14 -1.57 -4.51 -18.82
CA THR A 14 -0.76 -5.30 -19.75
C THR A 14 0.41 -5.95 -19.05
N ALA A 15 1.12 -5.21 -18.18
CA ALA A 15 2.21 -5.77 -17.38
C ALA A 15 1.74 -6.88 -16.42
N CYS A 16 0.53 -6.75 -15.85
CA CYS A 16 -0.09 -7.80 -15.05
C CYS A 16 -0.31 -9.07 -15.86
N ASN A 17 -0.87 -8.94 -17.06
CA ASN A 17 -1.11 -10.08 -17.94
C ASN A 17 0.20 -10.74 -18.41
N GLU A 18 1.23 -9.97 -18.69
CA GLU A 18 2.58 -10.48 -19.01
C GLU A 18 3.19 -11.22 -17.81
N TYR A 19 3.07 -10.67 -16.60
CA TYR A 19 3.51 -11.32 -15.36
C TYR A 19 2.90 -12.72 -15.20
N PHE A 20 1.58 -12.88 -15.39
CA PHE A 20 0.95 -14.20 -15.32
C PHE A 20 1.35 -15.13 -16.47
N LYS A 21 1.56 -14.62 -17.69
CA LYS A 21 2.06 -15.42 -18.82
C LYS A 21 3.52 -15.87 -18.62
N ASN A 22 4.28 -15.13 -17.82
CA ASN A 22 5.68 -15.42 -17.49
C ASN A 22 5.85 -16.12 -16.13
N ASP A 23 4.96 -17.06 -15.82
CA ASP A 23 5.00 -17.86 -14.58
C ASP A 23 5.16 -17.03 -13.30
N LYS A 24 4.44 -15.92 -13.20
CA LYS A 24 4.48 -14.99 -12.07
C LYS A 24 5.87 -14.38 -11.81
N LYS A 25 6.58 -14.09 -12.89
CA LYS A 25 7.88 -13.41 -12.83
C LYS A 25 7.80 -12.08 -13.58
N LEU A 26 8.28 -11.03 -12.94
CA LEU A 26 8.53 -9.78 -13.64
C LEU A 26 9.70 -10.00 -14.63
N SER A 27 9.60 -9.48 -15.84
CA SER A 27 10.74 -9.48 -16.75
C SER A 27 11.80 -8.48 -16.26
N PRO A 28 13.11 -8.73 -16.51
CA PRO A 28 14.16 -7.78 -16.15
C PRO A 28 13.93 -6.38 -16.73
N VAL A 29 13.35 -6.29 -17.91
CA VAL A 29 13.00 -5.02 -18.56
C VAL A 29 11.92 -4.27 -17.77
N LEU A 30 10.88 -4.97 -17.31
CA LEU A 30 9.82 -4.37 -16.51
C LEU A 30 10.33 -3.95 -15.12
N GLU A 31 11.18 -4.75 -14.48
CA GLU A 31 11.80 -4.38 -13.20
C GLU A 31 12.63 -3.10 -13.33
N GLU A 32 13.45 -2.99 -14.38
CA GLU A 32 14.25 -1.80 -14.65
C GLU A 32 13.36 -0.58 -14.95
N GLU A 33 12.30 -0.76 -15.73
CA GLU A 33 11.35 0.30 -16.03
C GLU A 33 10.63 0.81 -14.78
N ILE A 34 10.17 -0.08 -13.91
CA ILE A 34 9.57 0.28 -12.62
C ILE A 34 10.56 1.13 -11.81
N LEU A 35 11.78 0.65 -11.62
CA LEU A 35 12.79 1.35 -10.82
C LEU A 35 13.25 2.67 -11.46
N ARG A 36 13.22 2.77 -12.79
CA ARG A 36 13.46 4.05 -13.48
C ARG A 36 12.35 5.06 -13.21
N ASN A 37 11.09 4.64 -13.25
CA ASN A 37 9.95 5.52 -12.98
C ASN A 37 9.84 5.89 -11.49
N ILE A 38 10.32 5.05 -10.58
CA ILE A 38 10.48 5.43 -9.16
C ILE A 38 11.45 6.61 -9.02
N ARG A 39 12.54 6.67 -9.78
CA ARG A 39 13.44 7.84 -9.77
C ARG A 39 12.77 9.11 -10.31
N VAL A 40 11.85 8.97 -11.28
CA VAL A 40 11.03 10.09 -11.75
C VAL A 40 10.11 10.57 -10.63
N LEU A 41 9.44 9.65 -9.93
CA LEU A 41 8.58 9.99 -8.79
C LEU A 41 9.36 10.70 -7.67
N GLU A 42 10.59 10.26 -7.38
CA GLU A 42 11.48 10.94 -6.43
C GLU A 42 11.81 12.39 -6.87
N TYR A 43 12.01 12.58 -8.16
CA TYR A 43 12.28 13.91 -8.73
C TYR A 43 11.05 14.82 -8.64
N GLU A 44 9.88 14.36 -9.05
CA GLU A 44 8.63 15.12 -9.05
C GLU A 44 8.17 15.51 -7.63
N THR A 45 8.31 14.59 -6.66
CA THR A 45 7.96 14.86 -5.26
C THR A 45 9.01 15.69 -4.51
N GLY A 46 10.23 15.79 -5.02
CA GLY A 46 11.37 16.35 -4.30
C GLY A 46 11.73 15.60 -3.01
N LYS A 47 11.29 14.35 -2.89
CA LYS A 47 11.59 13.41 -1.80
C LYS A 47 12.31 12.20 -2.36
N LYS A 48 13.03 11.46 -1.52
CA LYS A 48 13.72 10.24 -1.95
C LYS A 48 13.54 9.12 -0.95
N PHE A 49 13.48 7.89 -1.44
CA PHE A 49 13.56 6.73 -0.55
C PHE A 49 14.89 6.75 0.22
N GLN A 50 14.83 6.31 1.47
CA GLN A 50 16.02 6.17 2.34
C GLN A 50 16.90 7.44 2.38
N SER A 51 16.28 8.59 2.52
CA SER A 51 16.94 9.90 2.55
C SER A 51 16.53 10.73 3.78
N PRO A 52 17.21 11.86 4.06
CA PRO A 52 16.78 12.77 5.13
C PRO A 52 15.38 13.36 4.94
N LYS A 53 14.85 13.38 3.70
CA LYS A 53 13.47 13.76 3.38
C LYS A 53 12.79 12.54 2.73
N PRO A 54 12.32 11.58 3.53
CA PRO A 54 11.93 10.28 3.00
C PRO A 54 10.67 10.35 2.15
N LEU A 55 10.68 9.61 1.03
CA LEU A 55 9.50 9.27 0.26
C LEU A 55 8.90 7.98 0.83
N LEU A 56 7.64 8.03 1.18
CA LEU A 56 6.81 6.86 1.48
C LEU A 56 5.67 6.79 0.47
N VAL A 57 5.31 5.59 0.04
CA VAL A 57 4.28 5.40 -0.98
C VAL A 57 3.23 4.38 -0.55
N SER A 58 2.05 4.49 -1.13
CA SER A 58 1.07 3.42 -1.18
C SER A 58 1.25 2.63 -2.48
N VAL A 59 1.04 1.33 -2.42
CA VAL A 59 1.01 0.45 -3.60
C VAL A 59 -0.36 -0.21 -3.63
N ARG A 60 -1.15 0.11 -4.64
CA ARG A 60 -2.58 -0.25 -4.72
C ARG A 60 -2.92 -0.87 -6.07
N SER A 61 -3.93 -1.72 -6.07
CA SER A 61 -4.55 -2.20 -7.30
C SER A 61 -5.34 -1.08 -8.02
N GLY A 62 -5.39 -1.17 -9.35
CA GLY A 62 -6.13 -0.25 -10.20
C GLY A 62 -6.79 -1.01 -11.34
N ALA A 63 -7.84 -1.80 -11.03
CA ALA A 63 -8.57 -2.54 -12.05
C ALA A 63 -9.41 -1.62 -12.94
N PRO A 64 -9.64 -1.97 -14.22
CA PRO A 64 -10.50 -1.20 -15.12
C PRO A 64 -11.96 -1.10 -14.64
N VAL A 65 -12.40 -2.06 -13.83
CA VAL A 65 -13.70 -2.10 -13.17
C VAL A 65 -13.49 -1.97 -11.67
N SER A 66 -14.25 -1.10 -11.02
CA SER A 66 -14.17 -0.92 -9.56
C SER A 66 -14.56 -2.21 -8.84
N MET A 67 -13.65 -2.70 -7.98
CA MET A 67 -13.81 -3.92 -7.19
C MET A 67 -13.44 -3.63 -5.71
N PRO A 68 -14.28 -2.86 -4.99
CA PRO A 68 -13.94 -2.36 -3.66
C PRO A 68 -13.70 -3.50 -2.67
N GLY A 69 -12.58 -3.46 -1.94
CA GLY A 69 -12.21 -4.46 -0.93
C GLY A 69 -11.80 -5.84 -1.47
N MET A 70 -11.76 -6.01 -2.80
CA MET A 70 -11.46 -7.32 -3.40
C MET A 70 -9.97 -7.57 -3.60
N MET A 71 -9.18 -6.54 -3.81
CA MET A 71 -7.74 -6.61 -4.04
C MET A 71 -6.98 -5.89 -2.93
N ASP A 72 -5.69 -6.17 -2.87
CA ASP A 72 -4.87 -5.75 -1.76
C ASP A 72 -4.27 -4.33 -1.95
N THR A 73 -3.87 -3.72 -0.84
CA THR A 73 -3.21 -2.41 -0.75
C THR A 73 -2.09 -2.50 0.27
N ILE A 74 -0.91 -1.98 -0.05
CA ILE A 74 0.20 -1.82 0.89
C ILE A 74 0.42 -0.33 1.11
N LEU A 75 0.32 0.12 2.36
CA LEU A 75 0.56 1.51 2.77
C LEU A 75 1.94 1.67 3.40
N ASN A 76 2.43 2.90 3.40
CA ASN A 76 3.67 3.29 4.08
C ASN A 76 4.92 2.53 3.57
N LEU A 77 4.90 2.02 2.34
CA LEU A 77 6.05 1.34 1.76
C LEU A 77 7.22 2.31 1.63
N GLY A 78 8.41 1.84 1.95
CA GLY A 78 9.64 2.63 2.04
C GLY A 78 10.19 2.76 3.46
N PHE A 79 9.42 2.39 4.48
CA PHE A 79 9.94 2.33 5.85
C PHE A 79 11.05 1.29 6.01
N ASN A 80 12.05 1.69 6.75
CA ASN A 80 13.05 0.89 7.43
C ASN A 80 13.51 1.66 8.67
N ASP A 81 14.46 1.13 9.43
CA ASP A 81 14.89 1.75 10.70
C ASP A 81 15.48 3.14 10.46
N TYR A 82 16.29 3.34 9.41
CA TYR A 82 16.84 4.66 9.05
C TYR A 82 15.73 5.68 8.70
N VAL A 83 14.74 5.26 7.90
CA VAL A 83 13.61 6.12 7.51
C VAL A 83 12.77 6.49 8.72
N ALA A 84 12.55 5.56 9.65
CA ALA A 84 11.83 5.85 10.90
C ALA A 84 12.55 6.91 11.75
N GLU A 85 13.88 6.84 11.87
CA GLU A 85 14.68 7.86 12.56
C GLU A 85 14.54 9.24 11.86
N LYS A 86 14.63 9.30 10.53
CA LYS A 86 14.48 10.56 9.78
C LYS A 86 13.06 11.13 9.87
N MET A 87 12.05 10.29 9.82
CA MET A 87 10.67 10.72 10.04
C MET A 87 10.47 11.27 11.46
N LEU A 88 11.07 10.64 12.47
CA LEU A 88 11.03 11.14 13.85
C LEU A 88 11.74 12.49 13.99
N GLU A 89 12.88 12.69 13.33
CA GLU A 89 13.56 14.00 13.31
C GLU A 89 12.69 15.11 12.73
N ILE A 90 11.88 14.80 11.71
CA ILE A 90 10.99 15.74 11.02
C ILE A 90 9.72 16.01 11.81
N THR A 91 9.03 14.95 12.25
CA THR A 91 7.68 15.04 12.82
C THR A 91 7.68 15.32 14.31
N LYS A 92 8.74 14.91 15.03
CA LYS A 92 8.83 14.90 16.50
C LYS A 92 7.70 14.11 17.16
N ASP A 93 7.04 13.24 16.42
CA ASP A 93 5.92 12.38 16.88
C ASP A 93 6.30 10.91 16.80
N GLU A 94 6.73 10.36 17.91
CA GLU A 94 7.16 8.96 18.03
C GLU A 94 6.00 8.00 17.76
N LYS A 95 4.82 8.33 18.26
CA LYS A 95 3.62 7.50 18.08
C LYS A 95 3.26 7.40 16.60
N PHE A 96 3.15 8.52 15.90
CA PHE A 96 2.86 8.56 14.48
C PHE A 96 3.86 7.73 13.66
N VAL A 97 5.16 7.93 13.90
CA VAL A 97 6.21 7.26 13.11
C VAL A 97 6.17 5.74 13.31
N TYR A 98 6.20 5.30 14.57
CA TYR A 98 6.33 3.86 14.83
C TYR A 98 5.04 3.08 14.68
N THR A 99 3.86 3.70 14.85
CA THR A 99 2.59 3.04 14.47
C THR A 99 2.48 2.89 12.95
N SER A 100 2.91 3.88 12.17
CA SER A 100 2.92 3.81 10.69
C SER A 100 3.92 2.75 10.19
N TYR A 101 5.10 2.65 10.82
CA TYR A 101 6.09 1.63 10.48
C TYR A 101 5.61 0.23 10.86
N LEU A 102 5.08 0.05 12.06
CA LEU A 102 4.50 -1.23 12.49
C LEU A 102 3.40 -1.70 11.54
N ARG A 103 2.49 -0.80 11.18
CA ARG A 103 1.43 -1.07 10.22
C ARG A 103 1.99 -1.53 8.87
N PHE A 104 3.04 -0.86 8.38
CA PHE A 104 3.72 -1.27 7.15
C PHE A 104 4.28 -2.69 7.25
N VAL A 105 5.04 -3.00 8.30
CA VAL A 105 5.65 -4.33 8.47
C VAL A 105 4.59 -5.43 8.51
N GLN A 106 3.51 -5.23 9.27
CA GLN A 106 2.44 -6.21 9.40
C GLN A 106 1.66 -6.39 8.10
N MET A 107 1.25 -5.29 7.47
CA MET A 107 0.50 -5.30 6.22
C MET A 107 1.33 -5.89 5.07
N PHE A 108 2.60 -5.52 4.96
CA PHE A 108 3.52 -6.10 3.97
C PHE A 108 3.68 -7.60 4.18
N SER A 109 3.83 -8.05 5.42
CA SER A 109 3.96 -9.47 5.76
C SER A 109 2.71 -10.27 5.38
N GLU A 110 1.53 -9.74 5.68
CA GLU A 110 0.25 -10.34 5.34
C GLU A 110 0.09 -10.46 3.81
N ILE A 111 0.26 -9.35 3.10
CA ILE A 111 -0.03 -9.26 1.66
C ILE A 111 1.06 -9.94 0.81
N ALA A 112 2.33 -9.71 1.14
CA ALA A 112 3.43 -10.21 0.34
C ALA A 112 3.76 -11.69 0.56
N LYS A 113 3.46 -12.21 1.76
CA LYS A 113 3.81 -13.58 2.15
C LYS A 113 2.62 -14.40 2.65
N GLY A 114 1.42 -13.84 2.68
CA GLY A 114 0.22 -14.54 3.17
C GLY A 114 0.26 -14.87 4.66
N ILE A 115 1.05 -14.16 5.44
CA ILE A 115 1.16 -14.41 6.89
C ILE A 115 -0.15 -14.00 7.57
N ASP A 116 -0.74 -14.91 8.31
CA ASP A 116 -2.01 -14.67 9.00
C ASP A 116 -1.91 -13.47 9.96
N ARG A 117 -2.75 -12.45 9.74
CA ARG A 117 -2.82 -11.23 10.56
C ARG A 117 -2.97 -11.54 12.06
N ARG A 118 -3.63 -12.64 12.42
CA ARG A 118 -3.83 -13.07 13.81
C ARG A 118 -2.51 -13.31 14.56
N LYS A 119 -1.41 -13.62 13.85
CA LYS A 119 -0.09 -13.79 14.46
C LYS A 119 0.48 -12.48 15.04
N PHE A 120 0.04 -11.35 14.52
CA PHE A 120 0.45 -10.03 15.00
C PHE A 120 -0.43 -9.48 16.13
N VAL A 121 -1.62 -10.04 16.38
CA VAL A 121 -2.53 -9.56 17.43
C VAL A 121 -2.00 -9.86 18.83
N HIS A 122 -1.19 -10.89 18.99
CA HIS A 122 -0.67 -11.35 20.27
C HIS A 122 0.80 -10.97 20.51
N LEU A 123 1.24 -9.84 19.97
CA LEU A 123 2.57 -9.31 20.25
C LEU A 123 2.73 -9.05 21.75
N LYS A 124 3.84 -9.55 22.32
CA LYS A 124 4.12 -9.44 23.76
C LYS A 124 4.76 -8.11 24.12
N ALA A 125 5.39 -7.47 23.17
CA ALA A 125 6.08 -6.21 23.36
C ALA A 125 5.08 -5.08 23.68
N THR A 126 5.47 -4.19 24.58
CA THR A 126 4.64 -3.08 25.05
C THR A 126 4.89 -1.78 24.29
N ASP A 127 6.05 -1.64 23.66
CA ASP A 127 6.40 -0.48 22.85
C ASP A 127 6.43 -0.82 21.35
N TYR A 128 6.24 0.18 20.51
CA TYR A 128 6.12 0.00 19.05
C TYR A 128 7.41 -0.51 18.40
N LYS A 129 8.59 -0.11 18.88
CA LYS A 129 9.88 -0.56 18.32
C LYS A 129 10.06 -2.06 18.55
N ALA A 130 9.78 -2.51 19.77
CA ALA A 130 9.84 -3.93 20.09
C ALA A 130 8.77 -4.72 19.30
N GLN A 131 7.56 -4.17 19.10
CA GLN A 131 6.54 -4.80 18.26
C GLN A 131 6.97 -4.91 16.79
N ILE A 132 7.68 -3.92 16.24
CA ILE A 132 8.25 -3.96 14.89
C ILE A 132 9.28 -5.10 14.78
N LEU A 133 10.20 -5.20 15.76
CA LEU A 133 11.22 -6.26 15.78
C LEU A 133 10.57 -7.65 15.89
N GLU A 134 9.55 -7.79 16.74
CA GLU A 134 8.80 -9.04 16.89
C GLU A 134 8.04 -9.38 15.59
N SER A 135 7.44 -8.40 14.91
CA SER A 135 6.78 -8.59 13.62
C SER A 135 7.74 -9.01 12.51
N LYS A 136 8.93 -8.39 12.43
CA LYS A 136 10.00 -8.81 11.51
C LYS A 136 10.52 -10.23 11.82
N LYS A 137 10.54 -10.61 13.09
CA LYS A 137 10.88 -11.97 13.50
C LYS A 137 9.81 -12.96 13.05
N ILE A 138 8.52 -12.64 13.22
CA ILE A 138 7.42 -13.47 12.72
C ILE A 138 7.55 -13.65 11.20
N TYR A 139 7.81 -12.57 10.46
CA TYR A 139 8.05 -12.65 9.02
C TYR A 139 9.14 -13.66 8.68
N ARG A 140 10.31 -13.56 9.34
CA ARG A 140 11.42 -14.47 9.11
C ARG A 140 11.09 -15.92 9.47
N ASP A 141 10.44 -16.13 10.60
CA ASP A 141 10.12 -17.48 11.10
C ASP A 141 9.07 -18.18 10.23
N GLU A 142 8.16 -17.41 9.58
CA GLU A 142 7.11 -17.95 8.70
C GLU A 142 7.58 -18.21 7.25
N CYS A 143 8.43 -17.37 6.68
CA CYS A 143 8.82 -17.50 5.28
C CYS A 143 10.32 -17.84 5.07
N GLY A 144 11.11 -17.94 6.14
CA GLY A 144 12.53 -18.26 6.06
C GLY A 144 13.43 -17.14 5.49
N GLU A 145 12.86 -15.95 5.27
CA GLU A 145 13.55 -14.81 4.69
C GLU A 145 13.62 -13.64 5.68
N ILE A 146 14.65 -12.80 5.56
CA ILE A 146 14.73 -11.55 6.33
C ILE A 146 13.76 -10.54 5.72
N PHE A 147 13.07 -9.75 6.58
CA PHE A 147 12.21 -8.66 6.12
C PHE A 147 13.01 -7.68 5.24
N PRO A 148 12.51 -7.30 4.05
CA PRO A 148 13.26 -6.47 3.12
C PRO A 148 13.39 -5.03 3.63
N GLU A 149 14.64 -4.59 3.88
CA GLU A 149 14.94 -3.22 4.32
C GLU A 149 15.23 -2.28 3.13
N ASN A 150 15.53 -2.83 1.95
CA ASN A 150 15.76 -2.05 0.75
C ASN A 150 14.42 -1.73 0.05
N TYR A 151 14.16 -0.46 -0.23
CA TYR A 151 12.92 -0.03 -0.88
C TYR A 151 12.70 -0.65 -2.26
N ARG A 152 13.77 -0.97 -3.01
CA ARG A 152 13.63 -1.59 -4.35
C ARG A 152 13.04 -2.99 -4.23
N ASP A 153 13.53 -3.77 -3.26
CA ASP A 153 13.00 -5.10 -3.00
C ASP A 153 11.55 -5.01 -2.51
N GLN A 154 11.27 -4.07 -1.60
CA GLN A 154 9.91 -3.81 -1.12
C GLN A 154 8.95 -3.49 -2.28
N ILE A 155 9.35 -2.60 -3.21
CA ILE A 155 8.53 -2.22 -4.38
C ILE A 155 8.28 -3.41 -5.29
N LEU A 156 9.33 -4.14 -5.69
CA LEU A 156 9.17 -5.26 -6.61
C LEU A 156 8.34 -6.39 -6.01
N ILE A 157 8.50 -6.67 -4.72
CA ILE A 157 7.67 -7.64 -4.00
C ILE A 157 6.22 -7.14 -3.94
N ALA A 158 5.99 -5.87 -3.58
CA ALA A 158 4.65 -5.30 -3.52
C ALA A 158 3.93 -5.34 -4.87
N VAL A 159 4.61 -4.99 -5.96
CA VAL A 159 4.03 -5.06 -7.32
C VAL A 159 3.57 -6.47 -7.65
N LYS A 160 4.41 -7.49 -7.39
CA LYS A 160 4.04 -8.90 -7.60
C LYS A 160 2.82 -9.28 -6.77
N SER A 161 2.80 -8.89 -5.50
CA SER A 161 1.68 -9.21 -4.59
C SER A 161 0.37 -8.55 -5.03
N ILE A 162 0.43 -7.31 -5.51
CA ILE A 162 -0.77 -6.64 -6.05
C ILE A 162 -1.23 -7.32 -7.34
N PHE A 163 -0.34 -7.73 -8.24
CA PHE A 163 -0.73 -8.53 -9.40
C PHE A 163 -1.37 -9.85 -8.96
N ASP A 164 -0.78 -10.56 -8.00
CA ASP A 164 -1.33 -11.82 -7.48
C ASP A 164 -2.72 -11.65 -6.86
N SER A 165 -2.99 -10.50 -6.25
CA SER A 165 -4.29 -10.21 -5.64
C SER A 165 -5.45 -10.18 -6.63
N TRP A 166 -5.19 -10.00 -7.94
CA TRP A 166 -6.17 -10.18 -9.01
C TRP A 166 -6.79 -11.59 -8.99
N ASN A 167 -6.00 -12.59 -8.61
CA ASN A 167 -6.41 -13.99 -8.59
C ASN A 167 -6.61 -14.54 -7.17
N ASN A 168 -6.81 -13.68 -6.15
CA ASN A 168 -7.25 -14.16 -4.85
C ASN A 168 -8.74 -14.60 -4.90
N ASP A 169 -9.17 -15.44 -3.97
CA ASP A 169 -10.51 -16.03 -3.96
C ASP A 169 -11.62 -14.99 -3.97
N ARG A 170 -11.44 -13.88 -3.23
CA ARG A 170 -12.42 -12.78 -3.16
C ARG A 170 -12.59 -12.11 -4.53
N ALA A 171 -11.49 -11.80 -5.20
CA ALA A 171 -11.49 -11.14 -6.50
C ALA A 171 -12.06 -12.05 -7.59
N ILE A 172 -11.72 -13.35 -7.58
CA ILE A 172 -12.27 -14.36 -8.51
C ILE A 172 -13.79 -14.46 -8.33
N LEU A 173 -14.26 -14.61 -7.09
CA LEU A 173 -15.69 -14.72 -6.81
C LEU A 173 -16.46 -13.46 -7.23
N TYR A 174 -15.90 -12.28 -6.91
CA TYR A 174 -16.50 -11.00 -7.29
C TYR A 174 -16.64 -10.87 -8.81
N ARG A 175 -15.56 -11.17 -9.56
CA ARG A 175 -15.58 -11.12 -11.02
C ARG A 175 -16.62 -12.08 -11.61
N LYS A 176 -16.73 -13.28 -11.06
CA LYS A 176 -17.72 -14.26 -11.49
C LYS A 176 -19.15 -13.75 -11.27
N LEU A 177 -19.44 -13.15 -10.12
CA LEU A 177 -20.78 -12.61 -9.80
C LEU A 177 -21.17 -11.40 -10.66
N HIS A 178 -20.18 -10.59 -11.04
CA HIS A 178 -20.40 -9.36 -11.81
C HIS A 178 -20.10 -9.49 -13.31
N ASN A 179 -19.86 -10.70 -13.82
CA ASN A 179 -19.51 -10.98 -15.22
C ASN A 179 -18.32 -10.15 -15.73
N ILE A 180 -17.31 -9.96 -14.90
CA ILE A 180 -16.08 -9.24 -15.25
C ILE A 180 -15.09 -10.22 -15.88
N ASP A 181 -14.49 -9.86 -17.03
CA ASP A 181 -13.54 -10.70 -17.74
C ASP A 181 -12.25 -10.92 -16.91
N ASN A 182 -11.89 -12.18 -16.73
CA ASN A 182 -10.68 -12.58 -16.00
C ASN A 182 -9.37 -12.12 -16.67
N ASN A 183 -9.40 -11.85 -17.98
CA ASN A 183 -8.23 -11.41 -18.75
C ASN A 183 -7.93 -9.91 -18.64
N MET A 184 -8.77 -9.14 -17.95
CA MET A 184 -8.54 -7.70 -17.80
C MET A 184 -7.25 -7.38 -17.02
N GLY A 185 -6.95 -8.19 -15.98
CA GLY A 185 -5.83 -7.91 -15.08
C GLY A 185 -6.08 -6.68 -14.19
N THR A 186 -5.11 -6.36 -13.37
CA THR A 186 -5.09 -5.14 -12.56
C THR A 186 -3.86 -4.30 -12.89
N ALA A 187 -4.02 -2.98 -12.91
CA ALA A 187 -2.89 -2.06 -12.82
C ALA A 187 -2.37 -2.01 -11.38
N VAL A 188 -1.15 -1.51 -11.21
CA VAL A 188 -0.60 -1.15 -9.90
C VAL A 188 -0.36 0.35 -9.86
N VAL A 189 -0.91 1.02 -8.87
CA VAL A 189 -0.72 2.44 -8.61
C VAL A 189 0.26 2.58 -7.45
N ILE A 190 1.42 3.19 -7.71
CA ILE A 190 2.41 3.56 -6.70
C ILE A 190 2.32 5.06 -6.52
N GLN A 191 1.89 5.53 -5.37
CA GLN A 191 1.58 6.95 -5.15
C GLN A 191 2.14 7.44 -3.83
N GLU A 192 2.64 8.68 -3.80
CA GLU A 192 3.11 9.34 -2.61
C GLU A 192 2.05 9.29 -1.50
N MET A 193 2.50 9.00 -0.27
CA MET A 193 1.62 8.99 0.91
C MET A 193 1.26 10.40 1.37
N VAL A 194 -0.02 10.59 1.64
CA VAL A 194 -0.56 11.71 2.43
C VAL A 194 -1.15 11.11 3.71
N PHE A 195 -0.80 11.71 4.84
CA PHE A 195 -1.08 11.13 6.15
C PHE A 195 -2.28 11.80 6.82
N GLY A 196 -3.45 11.17 6.73
CA GLY A 196 -4.64 11.57 7.48
C GLY A 196 -4.54 11.30 8.99
N ASN A 197 -3.53 10.56 9.42
CA ASN A 197 -3.19 10.27 10.82
C ASN A 197 -1.96 11.06 11.31
N PHE A 198 -1.60 12.15 10.65
CA PHE A 198 -0.42 12.94 11.02
C PHE A 198 -0.57 13.64 12.37
N ASN A 199 -1.79 14.15 12.67
CA ASN A 199 -2.13 14.76 13.95
C ASN A 199 -3.66 14.82 14.12
N GLU A 200 -4.14 15.36 15.25
CA GLU A 200 -5.57 15.46 15.57
C GLU A 200 -6.39 16.33 14.60
N LYS A 201 -5.74 17.18 13.81
CA LYS A 201 -6.38 18.03 12.78
C LYS A 201 -6.33 17.40 11.38
N SER A 202 -5.64 16.28 11.25
CA SER A 202 -5.56 15.53 10.00
C SER A 202 -6.72 14.53 9.94
N GLY A 203 -7.12 14.18 8.74
CA GLY A 203 -8.19 13.20 8.54
C GLY A 203 -8.14 12.60 7.14
N THR A 204 -8.95 11.59 6.95
CA THR A 204 -9.25 10.98 5.66
C THR A 204 -10.74 10.95 5.44
N GLY A 205 -11.17 10.87 4.18
CA GLY A 205 -12.59 10.84 3.88
C GLY A 205 -12.89 10.19 2.53
N VAL A 206 -14.14 9.77 2.39
CA VAL A 206 -14.73 9.34 1.11
C VAL A 206 -15.84 10.29 0.77
N LEU A 207 -15.80 10.82 -0.46
CA LEU A 207 -16.79 11.77 -0.96
C LEU A 207 -17.44 11.21 -2.23
N PHE A 208 -18.76 11.22 -2.26
CA PHE A 208 -19.56 10.87 -3.42
C PHE A 208 -20.21 12.14 -3.98
N THR A 209 -20.25 12.26 -5.30
CA THR A 209 -20.91 13.36 -6.00
C THR A 209 -22.43 13.24 -5.98
N ARG A 210 -22.95 12.05 -5.64
CA ARG A 210 -24.36 11.75 -5.40
C ARG A 210 -24.51 10.87 -4.16
N ASN A 211 -25.62 10.96 -3.48
CA ASN A 211 -25.93 10.04 -2.39
C ASN A 211 -26.06 8.60 -2.94
N PRO A 212 -25.17 7.67 -2.51
CA PRO A 212 -25.15 6.31 -3.06
C PRO A 212 -26.40 5.48 -2.72
N SER A 213 -27.14 5.85 -1.67
CA SER A 213 -28.34 5.14 -1.23
C SER A 213 -29.61 5.64 -1.90
N THR A 214 -29.73 6.95 -2.15
CA THR A 214 -30.95 7.57 -2.66
C THR A 214 -30.83 8.02 -4.11
N GLY A 215 -29.62 8.17 -4.66
CA GLY A 215 -29.36 8.74 -5.99
C GLY A 215 -29.51 10.27 -6.05
N GLU A 216 -29.81 10.93 -4.93
CA GLU A 216 -30.02 12.39 -4.87
C GLU A 216 -28.72 13.12 -5.28
N ASP A 217 -28.91 14.20 -6.08
CA ASP A 217 -27.80 15.02 -6.57
C ASP A 217 -27.30 15.98 -5.48
N LYS A 218 -26.73 15.39 -4.44
CA LYS A 218 -26.06 16.08 -3.34
C LYS A 218 -24.79 15.39 -2.98
N ILE A 219 -23.77 16.17 -2.68
CA ILE A 219 -22.51 15.65 -2.14
C ILE A 219 -22.80 14.92 -0.84
N PHE A 220 -22.35 13.67 -0.77
CA PHE A 220 -22.44 12.81 0.39
C PHE A 220 -21.05 12.26 0.74
N GLY A 221 -20.70 12.18 2.01
CA GLY A 221 -19.41 11.64 2.38
C GLY A 221 -19.26 11.42 3.87
N GLU A 222 -18.18 10.74 4.19
CA GLU A 222 -17.76 10.43 5.56
C GLU A 222 -16.30 10.88 5.75
N VAL A 223 -15.98 11.33 6.96
CA VAL A 223 -14.63 11.76 7.35
C VAL A 223 -14.27 11.12 8.67
N LEU A 224 -13.07 10.54 8.74
CA LEU A 224 -12.45 10.08 9.95
C LEU A 224 -11.24 10.99 10.28
N LEU A 225 -11.24 11.55 11.49
CA LEU A 225 -10.09 12.30 12.00
C LEU A 225 -9.00 11.35 12.47
N ASN A 226 -7.75 11.77 12.32
CA ASN A 226 -6.57 11.03 12.74
C ASN A 226 -6.54 9.58 12.23
N ALA A 227 -6.88 9.38 10.94
CA ALA A 227 -6.99 8.06 10.31
C ALA A 227 -6.38 8.05 8.90
N GLN A 228 -5.89 6.88 8.46
CA GLN A 228 -5.43 6.65 7.10
C GLN A 228 -6.59 6.22 6.18
N GLY A 229 -6.43 6.36 4.84
CA GLY A 229 -7.49 6.09 3.88
C GLY A 229 -8.12 4.71 3.96
N GLU A 230 -7.37 3.70 4.37
CA GLU A 230 -7.87 2.33 4.55
C GLU A 230 -8.83 2.21 5.74
N ASP A 231 -8.63 3.01 6.79
CA ASP A 231 -9.47 2.94 7.99
C ASP A 231 -10.92 3.31 7.72
N ILE A 232 -11.19 4.18 6.72
CA ILE A 232 -12.55 4.56 6.33
C ILE A 232 -13.21 3.54 5.39
N VAL A 233 -12.41 2.71 4.70
CA VAL A 233 -12.91 1.71 3.75
C VAL A 233 -13.14 0.36 4.40
N ALA A 234 -12.45 0.09 5.50
CA ALA A 234 -12.55 -1.17 6.24
C ALA A 234 -13.81 -1.27 7.11
N GLY A 235 -14.51 -0.15 7.37
CA GLY A 235 -15.77 -0.10 8.12
C GLY A 235 -15.56 -0.16 9.62
#